data_d7589d8a50af9bb123f305c9a8c57a5b
#
_entry.id   d7589d8a50af9bb123f305c9a8c57a5b
#
_cell.length_a   1.000
_cell.length_b   1.000
_cell.length_c   1.000
_cell.angle_alpha   90.00
_cell.angle_beta   90.00
_cell.angle_gamma   90.00
#
_symmetry.space_group_name_H-M   'P 1'
#
loop_
_entity.id
_entity.type
_entity.pdbx_description
1 polymer ?
#
loop_
_entity_poly.entity_id
_entity_poly.type
_entity_poly.pdbx_seq_one_letter_code
_entity_poly.pdbx_strand_id
1 'polypeptide(L)'
;MPAVNLRHIEIFHAVMTTSNLTEAAHMLHTSQPTVSRELARFEKVLGLKLFERTRGRLHPTVQGLRLFEEVQRSWYGLDRIVSAAESLREFRQGELSIVCLPVFSQSFLPVLLQPFLARYPEVSLTIVPQESPLLEEWLSAQRHDLGLTETLVTPAGTERTELLSLDEVCVLPASHPLAHKIVLTPADFHGENYISLSQTDSYRQLLDGLFAEHQVKRRMVMETHSAASICAMVRAGVGISVVNPLTAMDYASSGVVLRRFSVSVPFTVSLIRPLHRPASALVDAFSEHLIAHARQVALRLPDLQKPL
;
A
#
# COMPACT_ATOMS: atom_id res chain seq x y z
N MET A 1 -22.60 17.91 22.13
CA MET A 1 -21.26 17.29 22.20
C MET A 1 -20.26 18.36 22.55
N PRO A 2 -19.31 18.14 23.45
CA PRO A 2 -18.25 19.10 23.70
C PRO A 2 -17.46 19.28 22.39
N ALA A 3 -17.25 20.54 21.99
CA ALA A 3 -16.66 20.84 20.70
C ALA A 3 -15.14 20.62 20.75
N VAL A 4 -14.69 19.48 20.19
CA VAL A 4 -13.30 19.32 19.79
C VAL A 4 -13.04 20.31 18.66
N ASN A 5 -12.02 21.13 18.77
CA ASN A 5 -11.62 22.05 17.72
C ASN A 5 -10.26 21.65 17.13
N LEU A 6 -9.94 22.18 15.95
CA LEU A 6 -8.70 21.85 15.25
C LEU A 6 -7.46 22.16 16.09
N ARG A 7 -7.48 23.23 16.88
CA ARG A 7 -6.37 23.64 17.77
C ARG A 7 -6.05 22.59 18.84
N HIS A 8 -7.04 21.86 19.35
CA HIS A 8 -6.82 20.75 20.27
C HIS A 8 -6.05 19.61 19.58
N ILE A 9 -6.40 19.29 18.32
CA ILE A 9 -5.74 18.26 17.54
C ILE A 9 -4.30 18.67 17.21
N GLU A 10 -4.06 19.91 16.78
CA GLU A 10 -2.73 20.46 16.52
C GLU A 10 -1.80 20.34 17.74
N ILE A 11 -2.29 20.75 18.91
CA ILE A 11 -1.51 20.68 20.15
C ILE A 11 -1.22 19.23 20.51
N PHE A 12 -2.20 18.36 20.45
CA PHE A 12 -2.03 16.94 20.73
C PHE A 12 -1.00 16.32 19.77
N HIS A 13 -1.11 16.58 18.46
CA HIS A 13 -0.17 16.12 17.46
C HIS A 13 1.26 16.61 17.75
N ALA A 14 1.45 17.91 18.00
CA ALA A 14 2.76 18.47 18.30
C ALA A 14 3.39 17.85 19.56
N VAL A 15 2.60 17.64 20.63
CA VAL A 15 3.09 17.02 21.86
C VAL A 15 3.43 15.56 21.67
N MET A 16 2.64 14.81 20.90
CA MET A 16 2.95 13.41 20.56
C MET A 16 4.24 13.29 19.74
N THR A 17 4.45 14.20 18.80
CA THR A 17 5.63 14.21 17.92
C THR A 17 6.91 14.57 18.66
N THR A 18 6.86 15.58 19.55
CA THR A 18 8.05 16.09 20.24
C THR A 18 8.30 15.43 21.61
N SER A 19 7.30 14.81 22.21
CA SER A 19 7.31 14.28 23.57
C SER A 19 7.69 15.34 24.65
N ASN A 20 7.59 16.63 24.30
CA ASN A 20 8.04 17.76 25.10
C ASN A 20 7.15 18.99 24.90
N LEU A 21 6.54 19.50 26.00
CA LEU A 21 5.64 20.65 25.93
C LEU A 21 6.32 21.95 25.47
N THR A 22 7.59 22.12 25.76
CA THR A 22 8.36 23.33 25.36
C THR A 22 8.67 23.28 23.87
N GLU A 23 9.11 22.13 23.37
CA GLU A 23 9.36 21.93 21.92
C GLU A 23 8.07 22.02 21.12
N ALA A 24 6.97 21.41 21.61
CA ALA A 24 5.65 21.55 21.00
C ALA A 24 5.20 23.02 20.95
N ALA A 25 5.48 23.81 21.98
CA ALA A 25 5.17 25.24 22.00
C ALA A 25 5.99 26.01 20.95
N HIS A 26 7.27 25.69 20.79
CA HIS A 26 8.10 26.25 19.73
C HIS A 26 7.58 25.89 18.33
N MET A 27 7.26 24.62 18.11
CA MET A 27 6.68 24.13 16.86
C MET A 27 5.37 24.84 16.48
N LEU A 28 4.55 25.16 17.48
CA LEU A 28 3.25 25.82 17.30
C LEU A 28 3.29 27.35 17.42
N HIS A 29 4.48 27.95 17.54
CA HIS A 29 4.68 29.40 17.74
C HIS A 29 3.84 29.97 18.89
N THR A 30 3.84 29.28 20.05
CA THR A 30 3.05 29.64 21.21
C THR A 30 3.84 29.43 22.52
N SER A 31 3.21 29.67 23.68
CA SER A 31 3.86 29.45 24.98
C SER A 31 3.58 28.06 25.56
N GLN A 32 4.55 27.49 26.28
CA GLN A 32 4.39 26.19 26.96
C GLN A 32 3.18 26.17 27.93
N PRO A 33 2.87 27.23 28.73
CA PRO A 33 1.65 27.25 29.53
C PRO A 33 0.36 27.13 28.70
N THR A 34 0.35 27.72 27.51
CA THR A 34 -0.80 27.61 26.59
C THR A 34 -0.96 26.18 26.12
N VAL A 35 0.12 25.54 25.66
CA VAL A 35 0.10 24.12 25.21
C VAL A 35 -0.39 23.22 26.34
N SER A 36 0.15 23.40 27.56
CA SER A 36 -0.24 22.58 28.71
C SER A 36 -1.73 22.76 29.09
N ARG A 37 -2.24 23.98 29.06
CA ARG A 37 -3.65 24.28 29.38
C ARG A 37 -4.61 23.70 28.32
N GLU A 38 -4.32 23.91 27.04
CA GLU A 38 -5.17 23.41 25.96
C GLU A 38 -5.13 21.88 25.85
N LEU A 39 -3.97 21.25 26.11
CA LEU A 39 -3.88 19.79 26.19
C LEU A 39 -4.76 19.24 27.35
N ALA A 40 -4.69 19.84 28.52
CA ALA A 40 -5.54 19.46 29.67
C ALA A 40 -7.03 19.67 29.35
N ARG A 41 -7.36 20.74 28.60
CA ARG A 41 -8.73 20.99 28.14
C ARG A 41 -9.19 19.94 27.16
N PHE A 42 -8.32 19.52 26.25
CA PHE A 42 -8.61 18.45 25.28
C PHE A 42 -8.89 17.12 25.97
N GLU A 43 -8.03 16.72 26.94
CA GLU A 43 -8.26 15.51 27.73
C GLU A 43 -9.61 15.57 28.47
N LYS A 44 -9.97 16.74 29.04
CA LYS A 44 -11.25 16.95 29.73
C LYS A 44 -12.44 16.85 28.77
N VAL A 45 -12.33 17.38 27.54
CA VAL A 45 -13.36 17.33 26.50
C VAL A 45 -13.61 15.89 26.06
N LEU A 46 -12.56 15.11 25.91
CA LEU A 46 -12.64 13.69 25.51
C LEU A 46 -13.01 12.76 26.68
N GLY A 47 -12.83 13.19 27.91
CA GLY A 47 -12.96 12.33 29.09
C GLY A 47 -11.87 11.25 29.17
N LEU A 48 -10.73 11.45 28.51
CA LEU A 48 -9.62 10.51 28.43
C LEU A 48 -8.33 11.15 28.95
N LYS A 49 -7.51 10.35 29.63
CA LYS A 49 -6.10 10.70 29.89
C LYS A 49 -5.25 10.26 28.72
N LEU A 50 -4.63 11.23 28.03
CA LEU A 50 -3.78 10.98 26.86
C LEU A 50 -2.30 10.93 27.22
N PHE A 51 -1.92 11.58 28.35
CA PHE A 51 -0.54 11.61 28.84
C PHE A 51 -0.47 11.38 30.36
N GLU A 52 0.65 10.79 30.76
CA GLU A 52 1.05 10.60 32.15
C GLU A 52 2.41 11.26 32.44
N ARG A 53 2.63 11.71 33.66
CA ARG A 53 3.94 12.22 34.09
C ARG A 53 4.66 11.18 34.93
N THR A 54 5.77 10.66 34.41
CA THR A 54 6.63 9.73 35.14
C THR A 54 8.02 10.35 35.29
N ARG A 55 8.45 10.56 36.53
CA ARG A 55 9.76 11.19 36.85
C ARG A 55 9.96 12.55 36.17
N GLY A 56 8.91 13.36 36.09
CA GLY A 56 8.95 14.70 35.48
C GLY A 56 8.85 14.73 33.95
N ARG A 57 8.86 13.57 33.27
CA ARG A 57 8.70 13.44 31.81
C ARG A 57 7.26 13.09 31.43
N LEU A 58 6.83 13.60 30.29
CA LEU A 58 5.53 13.35 29.74
C LEU A 58 5.60 12.08 28.87
N HIS A 59 4.72 11.13 29.16
CA HIS A 59 4.61 9.89 28.38
C HIS A 59 3.17 9.70 27.89
N PRO A 60 2.95 9.27 26.64
CA PRO A 60 1.62 8.97 26.14
C PRO A 60 1.05 7.72 26.83
N THR A 61 -0.25 7.74 27.11
CA THR A 61 -1.01 6.56 27.54
C THR A 61 -1.33 5.67 26.34
N VAL A 62 -1.86 4.46 26.58
CA VAL A 62 -2.35 3.57 25.52
C VAL A 62 -3.47 4.26 24.72
N GLN A 63 -4.35 5.01 25.40
CA GLN A 63 -5.40 5.80 24.73
C GLN A 63 -4.80 6.93 23.89
N GLY A 64 -3.75 7.59 24.38
CA GLY A 64 -3.01 8.61 23.64
C GLY A 64 -2.39 8.05 22.37
N LEU A 65 -1.74 6.89 22.42
CA LEU A 65 -1.15 6.25 21.25
C LEU A 65 -2.21 5.88 20.20
N ARG A 66 -3.30 5.25 20.60
CA ARG A 66 -4.40 4.89 19.69
C ARG A 66 -5.05 6.12 19.04
N LEU A 67 -5.30 7.17 19.83
CA LEU A 67 -5.85 8.41 19.27
C LEU A 67 -4.87 9.07 18.30
N PHE A 68 -3.57 8.97 18.54
CA PHE A 68 -2.56 9.54 17.67
C PHE A 68 -2.54 8.89 16.28
N GLU A 69 -2.76 7.59 16.18
CA GLU A 69 -2.90 6.90 14.91
C GLU A 69 -4.04 7.50 14.06
N GLU A 70 -5.20 7.78 14.66
CA GLU A 70 -6.32 8.43 13.96
C GLU A 70 -6.01 9.89 13.59
N VAL A 71 -5.33 10.61 14.49
CA VAL A 71 -4.92 12.01 14.23
C VAL A 71 -3.91 12.05 13.08
N GLN A 72 -2.94 11.15 13.03
CA GLN A 72 -1.99 11.08 11.92
C GLN A 72 -2.67 10.87 10.58
N ARG A 73 -3.65 9.97 10.50
CA ARG A 73 -4.44 9.76 9.26
C ARG A 73 -5.13 11.06 8.80
N SER A 74 -5.68 11.82 9.75
CA SER A 74 -6.33 13.10 9.46
C SER A 74 -5.34 14.20 9.12
N TRP A 75 -4.14 14.19 9.72
CA TRP A 75 -3.09 15.19 9.51
C TRP A 75 -2.57 15.18 8.08
N TYR A 76 -2.34 13.99 7.52
CA TYR A 76 -2.01 13.86 6.08
C TYR A 76 -3.04 14.54 5.17
N GLY A 77 -4.30 14.62 5.58
CA GLY A 77 -5.34 15.35 4.85
C GLY A 77 -5.15 16.86 4.89
N LEU A 78 -4.68 17.44 5.99
CA LEU A 78 -4.43 18.89 6.13
C LEU A 78 -3.21 19.33 5.31
N ASP A 79 -2.11 18.60 5.38
CA ASP A 79 -0.91 18.87 4.57
C ASP A 79 -1.24 18.88 3.07
N ARG A 80 -2.16 18.02 2.64
CA ARG A 80 -2.64 18.00 1.26
C ARG A 80 -3.49 19.21 0.89
N ILE A 81 -4.26 19.80 1.80
CA ILE A 81 -4.99 21.06 1.53
C ILE A 81 -3.98 22.17 1.25
N VAL A 82 -2.90 22.25 2.00
CA VAL A 82 -1.81 23.21 1.78
C VAL A 82 -1.14 22.96 0.44
N SER A 83 -0.74 21.72 0.16
CA SER A 83 -0.11 21.33 -1.12
C SER A 83 -1.04 21.58 -2.32
N ALA A 84 -2.34 21.29 -2.19
CA ALA A 84 -3.32 21.59 -3.24
C ALA A 84 -3.47 23.10 -3.48
N ALA A 85 -3.45 23.92 -2.42
CA ALA A 85 -3.48 25.37 -2.54
C ALA A 85 -2.19 25.92 -3.18
N GLU A 86 -1.04 25.34 -2.90
CA GLU A 86 0.23 25.67 -3.54
C GLU A 86 0.23 25.28 -5.02
N SER A 87 -0.23 24.08 -5.37
CA SER A 87 -0.39 23.64 -6.77
C SER A 87 -1.33 24.52 -7.57
N LEU A 88 -2.45 24.95 -6.98
CA LEU A 88 -3.38 25.91 -7.60
C LEU A 88 -2.73 27.29 -7.80
N ARG A 89 -1.83 27.72 -6.91
CA ARG A 89 -1.15 29.01 -6.99
C ARG A 89 -0.02 29.02 -8.02
N GLU A 90 0.66 27.89 -8.20
CA GLU A 90 1.80 27.75 -9.11
C GLU A 90 1.40 27.46 -10.58
N PHE A 91 0.11 27.23 -10.88
CA PHE A 91 -0.40 26.90 -12.22
C PHE A 91 0.45 25.82 -12.93
N ARG A 92 0.88 24.77 -12.22
CA ARG A 92 1.64 23.69 -12.84
C ARG A 92 0.73 22.88 -13.76
N GLN A 93 0.72 23.25 -15.04
CA GLN A 93 0.18 22.39 -16.09
C GLN A 93 1.04 21.13 -16.15
N GLY A 94 0.46 19.96 -15.84
CA GLY A 94 1.11 18.68 -15.99
C GLY A 94 1.43 17.94 -14.68
N GLU A 95 0.65 18.12 -13.63
CA GLU A 95 0.71 17.26 -12.44
C GLU A 95 -0.27 16.09 -12.56
N LEU A 96 0.19 14.89 -12.21
CA LEU A 96 -0.63 13.67 -12.14
C LEU A 96 -0.35 12.96 -10.81
N SER A 97 -1.41 12.73 -10.04
CA SER A 97 -1.34 12.05 -8.75
C SER A 97 -1.98 10.66 -8.84
N ILE A 98 -1.20 9.64 -8.50
CA ILE A 98 -1.60 8.23 -8.55
C ILE A 98 -1.48 7.64 -7.14
N VAL A 99 -2.56 7.05 -6.63
CA VAL A 99 -2.51 6.19 -5.46
C VAL A 99 -2.51 4.74 -5.92
N CYS A 100 -1.69 3.89 -5.31
CA CYS A 100 -1.63 2.48 -5.72
C CYS A 100 -1.25 1.58 -4.55
N LEU A 101 -1.59 0.29 -4.65
CA LEU A 101 -1.00 -0.68 -3.75
C LEU A 101 0.54 -0.68 -3.88
N PRO A 102 1.29 -0.91 -2.79
CA PRO A 102 2.76 -0.88 -2.81
C PRO A 102 3.38 -1.74 -3.91
N VAL A 103 2.80 -2.89 -4.22
CA VAL A 103 3.24 -3.80 -5.29
C VAL A 103 3.34 -3.08 -6.64
N PHE A 104 2.38 -2.22 -6.98
CA PHE A 104 2.37 -1.55 -8.28
C PHE A 104 3.42 -0.44 -8.37
N SER A 105 3.74 0.21 -7.27
CA SER A 105 4.80 1.21 -7.23
C SER A 105 6.20 0.60 -7.36
N GLN A 106 6.37 -0.66 -7.00
CA GLN A 106 7.63 -1.37 -7.00
C GLN A 106 7.90 -2.16 -8.30
N SER A 107 6.87 -2.82 -8.84
CA SER A 107 7.04 -3.81 -9.92
C SER A 107 6.39 -3.40 -11.25
N PHE A 108 5.25 -2.72 -11.25
CA PHE A 108 4.48 -2.43 -12.47
C PHE A 108 4.76 -1.03 -13.02
N LEU A 109 4.64 0.01 -12.19
CA LEU A 109 4.80 1.40 -12.60
C LEU A 109 6.21 1.76 -13.07
N PRO A 110 7.32 1.30 -12.45
CA PRO A 110 8.66 1.74 -12.84
C PRO A 110 8.97 1.55 -14.33
N VAL A 111 8.62 0.41 -14.90
CA VAL A 111 8.88 0.08 -16.31
C VAL A 111 8.04 0.95 -17.26
N LEU A 112 6.82 1.23 -16.89
CA LEU A 112 5.88 2.06 -17.64
C LEU A 112 6.24 3.55 -17.60
N LEU A 113 6.77 4.03 -16.47
CA LEU A 113 6.98 5.46 -16.26
C LEU A 113 8.12 6.03 -17.10
N GLN A 114 9.19 5.27 -17.32
CA GLN A 114 10.34 5.74 -18.07
C GLN A 114 9.99 6.20 -19.49
N PRO A 115 9.28 5.42 -20.34
CA PRO A 115 8.88 5.89 -21.66
C PRO A 115 7.81 6.99 -21.63
N PHE A 116 6.95 7.01 -20.60
CA PHE A 116 5.96 8.08 -20.45
C PHE A 116 6.60 9.42 -20.15
N LEU A 117 7.51 9.48 -19.17
CA LEU A 117 8.25 10.70 -18.81
C LEU A 117 9.17 11.19 -19.93
N ALA A 118 9.74 10.28 -20.72
CA ALA A 118 10.51 10.66 -21.91
C ALA A 118 9.64 11.37 -22.98
N ARG A 119 8.36 10.99 -23.08
CA ARG A 119 7.39 11.63 -24.00
C ARG A 119 6.82 12.94 -23.43
N TYR A 120 6.72 13.06 -22.11
CA TYR A 120 6.15 14.21 -21.42
C TYR A 120 7.11 14.76 -20.35
N PRO A 121 8.22 15.42 -20.77
CA PRO A 121 9.31 15.81 -19.85
C PRO A 121 8.92 16.89 -18.83
N GLU A 122 7.89 17.67 -19.10
CA GLU A 122 7.39 18.72 -18.20
C GLU A 122 6.36 18.22 -17.17
N VAL A 123 6.04 16.92 -17.21
CA VAL A 123 5.04 16.32 -16.30
C VAL A 123 5.68 15.97 -14.98
N SER A 124 5.04 16.34 -13.89
CA SER A 124 5.34 15.89 -12.53
C SER A 124 4.38 14.77 -12.12
N LEU A 125 4.93 13.64 -11.68
CA LEU A 125 4.16 12.50 -11.21
C LEU A 125 4.34 12.33 -9.70
N THR A 126 3.23 12.25 -8.99
CA THR A 126 3.21 11.86 -7.57
C THR A 126 2.61 10.47 -7.45
N ILE A 127 3.39 9.51 -6.96
CA ILE A 127 2.94 8.15 -6.67
C ILE A 127 2.87 7.96 -5.18
N VAL A 128 1.70 7.57 -4.68
CA VAL A 128 1.45 7.38 -3.25
C VAL A 128 1.11 5.91 -3.01
N PRO A 129 2.07 5.09 -2.51
CA PRO A 129 1.76 3.73 -2.09
C PRO A 129 0.82 3.76 -0.87
N GLN A 130 -0.28 3.04 -0.96
CA GLN A 130 -1.28 2.96 0.10
C GLN A 130 -1.97 1.60 0.09
N GLU A 131 -2.19 1.03 1.28
CA GLU A 131 -2.93 -0.22 1.46
C GLU A 131 -4.46 0.00 1.47
N SER A 132 -5.20 -1.05 1.09
CA SER A 132 -6.65 -1.11 1.30
C SER A 132 -6.99 -1.22 2.80
N PRO A 133 -8.13 -0.69 3.27
CA PRO A 133 -9.19 -0.02 2.50
C PRO A 133 -8.97 1.48 2.28
N LEU A 134 -7.91 2.07 2.83
CA LEU A 134 -7.68 3.51 2.80
C LEU A 134 -7.42 4.02 1.36
N LEU A 135 -6.85 3.18 0.50
CA LEU A 135 -6.68 3.46 -0.92
C LEU A 135 -8.03 3.74 -1.59
N GLU A 136 -9.01 2.86 -1.40
CA GLU A 136 -10.35 2.98 -1.97
C GLU A 136 -11.12 4.17 -1.38
N GLU A 137 -10.95 4.44 -0.09
CA GLU A 137 -11.52 5.62 0.57
C GLU A 137 -10.98 6.92 -0.05
N TRP A 138 -9.69 6.99 -0.35
CA TRP A 138 -9.08 8.17 -0.98
C TRP A 138 -9.55 8.38 -2.42
N LEU A 139 -9.75 7.31 -3.17
CA LEU A 139 -10.30 7.38 -4.51
C LEU A 139 -11.76 7.83 -4.50
N SER A 140 -12.59 7.27 -3.60
CA SER A 140 -13.96 7.71 -3.40
C SER A 140 -14.05 9.19 -2.97
N ALA A 141 -13.11 9.65 -2.16
CA ALA A 141 -12.97 11.05 -1.76
C ALA A 141 -12.33 11.95 -2.85
N GLN A 142 -12.13 11.44 -4.07
CA GLN A 142 -11.59 12.19 -5.21
C GLN A 142 -10.20 12.80 -4.96
N ARG A 143 -9.38 12.18 -4.11
CA ARG A 143 -8.11 12.75 -3.66
C ARG A 143 -6.97 12.61 -4.67
N HIS A 144 -7.01 11.60 -5.53
CA HIS A 144 -6.01 11.32 -6.56
C HIS A 144 -6.65 11.31 -7.94
N ASP A 145 -5.86 11.44 -8.98
CA ASP A 145 -6.36 11.43 -10.36
C ASP A 145 -6.65 10.02 -10.84
N LEU A 146 -5.84 9.07 -10.41
CA LEU A 146 -5.96 7.65 -10.74
C LEU A 146 -5.61 6.77 -9.53
N GLY A 147 -6.13 5.55 -9.54
CA GLY A 147 -5.79 4.49 -8.61
C GLY A 147 -5.42 3.19 -9.29
N LEU A 148 -4.47 2.44 -8.70
CA LEU A 148 -4.19 1.05 -9.09
C LEU A 148 -4.39 0.14 -7.88
N THR A 149 -5.29 -0.82 -8.03
CA THR A 149 -5.72 -1.72 -6.95
C THR A 149 -5.97 -3.13 -7.47
N GLU A 150 -6.08 -4.08 -6.56
CA GLU A 150 -6.50 -5.47 -6.82
C GLU A 150 -7.99 -5.67 -6.57
N THR A 151 -8.71 -4.65 -6.12
CA THR A 151 -10.13 -4.79 -5.78
C THR A 151 -10.98 -5.12 -7.00
N LEU A 152 -11.92 -6.04 -6.80
CA LEU A 152 -12.97 -6.35 -7.78
C LEU A 152 -14.21 -5.45 -7.58
N VAL A 153 -14.29 -4.77 -6.45
CA VAL A 153 -15.39 -3.86 -6.11
C VAL A 153 -15.05 -2.46 -6.56
N THR A 154 -15.95 -1.82 -7.30
CA THR A 154 -15.77 -0.44 -7.73
C THR A 154 -16.05 0.52 -6.56
N PRO A 155 -15.07 1.34 -6.11
CA PRO A 155 -15.30 2.33 -5.06
C PRO A 155 -16.35 3.36 -5.45
N ALA A 156 -17.08 3.90 -4.49
CA ALA A 156 -18.14 4.87 -4.75
C ALA A 156 -17.60 6.12 -5.46
N GLY A 157 -18.33 6.64 -6.47
CA GLY A 157 -17.93 7.83 -7.22
C GLY A 157 -16.71 7.61 -8.13
N THR A 158 -16.42 6.36 -8.50
CA THR A 158 -15.31 6.01 -9.38
C THR A 158 -15.77 5.08 -10.50
N GLU A 159 -14.92 4.93 -11.52
CA GLU A 159 -15.03 3.94 -12.58
C GLU A 159 -13.85 2.96 -12.48
N ARG A 160 -14.11 1.66 -12.65
CA ARG A 160 -13.11 0.60 -12.63
C ARG A 160 -12.91 0.01 -14.02
N THR A 161 -11.67 -0.05 -14.45
CA THR A 161 -11.25 -0.75 -15.67
C THR A 161 -10.27 -1.84 -15.27
N GLU A 162 -10.57 -3.10 -15.61
CA GLU A 162 -9.62 -4.19 -15.46
C GLU A 162 -8.48 -4.04 -16.48
N LEU A 163 -7.26 -3.97 -16.00
CA LEU A 163 -6.07 -3.86 -16.84
C LEU A 163 -5.51 -5.22 -17.23
N LEU A 164 -5.44 -6.12 -16.27
CA LEU A 164 -4.96 -7.48 -16.50
C LEU A 164 -5.43 -8.40 -15.35
N SER A 165 -5.59 -9.68 -15.68
CA SER A 165 -5.84 -10.74 -14.69
C SER A 165 -4.85 -11.86 -14.95
N LEU A 166 -4.14 -12.28 -13.92
CA LEU A 166 -3.08 -13.28 -13.91
C LEU A 166 -3.35 -14.26 -12.77
N ASP A 167 -2.60 -15.35 -12.71
CA ASP A 167 -2.58 -16.21 -11.53
C ASP A 167 -1.34 -15.95 -10.67
N GLU A 168 -1.48 -16.10 -9.36
CA GLU A 168 -0.37 -16.19 -8.44
C GLU A 168 0.60 -17.30 -8.87
N VAL A 169 1.89 -17.10 -8.62
CA VAL A 169 2.96 -18.04 -9.00
C VAL A 169 3.74 -18.53 -7.79
N CYS A 170 4.23 -19.76 -7.88
CA CYS A 170 5.14 -20.32 -6.89
C CYS A 170 6.54 -19.74 -7.09
N VAL A 171 7.18 -19.32 -6.02
CA VAL A 171 8.56 -18.80 -6.00
C VAL A 171 9.44 -19.67 -5.10
N LEU A 172 10.60 -20.08 -5.63
CA LEU A 172 11.56 -20.95 -4.94
C LEU A 172 12.99 -20.50 -5.22
N PRO A 173 13.96 -20.82 -4.32
CA PRO A 173 15.37 -20.68 -4.67
C PRO A 173 15.71 -21.57 -5.88
N ALA A 174 16.60 -21.15 -6.74
CA ALA A 174 17.04 -21.95 -7.89
C ALA A 174 17.65 -23.31 -7.48
N SER A 175 18.20 -23.41 -6.27
CA SER A 175 18.76 -24.64 -5.70
C SER A 175 17.74 -25.57 -5.05
N HIS A 176 16.46 -25.16 -4.98
CA HIS A 176 15.43 -25.94 -4.28
C HIS A 176 15.13 -27.25 -5.04
N PRO A 177 14.92 -28.39 -4.33
CA PRO A 177 14.61 -29.67 -4.99
C PRO A 177 13.41 -29.62 -5.92
N LEU A 178 12.40 -28.82 -5.61
CA LEU A 178 11.19 -28.64 -6.44
C LEU A 178 11.41 -27.75 -7.66
N ALA A 179 12.56 -27.09 -7.81
CA ALA A 179 12.83 -26.19 -8.91
C ALA A 179 12.86 -26.88 -10.30
N HIS A 180 13.00 -28.22 -10.34
CA HIS A 180 12.95 -28.99 -11.61
C HIS A 180 11.53 -29.20 -12.13
N LYS A 181 10.49 -29.04 -11.29
CA LYS A 181 9.09 -29.16 -11.70
C LYS A 181 8.67 -27.94 -12.50
N ILE A 182 7.80 -28.12 -13.47
CA ILE A 182 7.19 -27.03 -14.27
C ILE A 182 5.97 -26.44 -13.52
N VAL A 183 5.22 -27.32 -12.86
CA VAL A 183 4.01 -26.98 -12.11
C VAL A 183 4.15 -27.54 -10.70
N LEU A 184 3.81 -26.73 -9.70
CA LEU A 184 3.71 -27.17 -8.31
C LEU A 184 2.24 -27.33 -7.92
N THR A 185 1.97 -28.40 -7.22
CA THR A 185 0.65 -28.68 -6.63
C THR A 185 0.63 -28.26 -5.15
N PRO A 186 -0.55 -28.11 -4.52
CA PRO A 186 -0.60 -27.89 -3.09
C PRO A 186 0.20 -28.95 -2.28
N ALA A 187 0.16 -30.21 -2.71
CA ALA A 187 0.88 -31.30 -2.03
C ALA A 187 2.41 -31.09 -1.97
N ASP A 188 2.98 -30.40 -2.94
CA ASP A 188 4.42 -30.11 -3.00
C ASP A 188 4.88 -29.17 -1.87
N PHE A 189 3.95 -28.46 -1.23
CA PHE A 189 4.24 -27.56 -0.11
C PHE A 189 4.19 -28.25 1.26
N HIS A 190 3.86 -29.55 1.29
CA HIS A 190 3.73 -30.27 2.56
C HIS A 190 5.08 -30.38 3.28
N GLY A 191 5.16 -29.82 4.49
CA GLY A 191 6.39 -29.82 5.30
C GLY A 191 7.45 -28.81 4.88
N GLU A 192 7.26 -28.12 3.76
CA GLU A 192 8.20 -27.10 3.27
C GLU A 192 8.21 -25.84 4.16
N ASN A 193 9.37 -25.21 4.24
CA ASN A 193 9.51 -23.89 4.83
C ASN A 193 8.75 -22.88 3.97
N TYR A 194 7.73 -22.27 4.54
CA TYR A 194 6.85 -21.34 3.85
C TYR A 194 6.97 -19.92 4.41
N ILE A 195 7.15 -18.96 3.52
CA ILE A 195 7.14 -17.54 3.81
C ILE A 195 5.79 -16.98 3.37
N SER A 196 5.06 -16.31 4.25
CA SER A 196 3.69 -15.90 4.02
C SER A 196 3.51 -14.39 4.04
N LEU A 197 2.44 -13.93 3.38
CA LEU A 197 1.87 -12.63 3.66
C LEU A 197 1.23 -12.61 5.06
N SER A 198 0.91 -11.42 5.55
CA SER A 198 0.27 -11.17 6.84
C SER A 198 -1.11 -11.86 6.93
N GLN A 199 -1.53 -12.22 8.14
CA GLN A 199 -2.84 -12.86 8.38
C GLN A 199 -4.04 -12.02 7.97
N THR A 200 -3.87 -10.70 7.88
CA THR A 200 -4.92 -9.78 7.44
C THR A 200 -5.01 -9.64 5.91
N ASP A 201 -4.05 -10.21 5.18
CA ASP A 201 -4.00 -10.18 3.73
C ASP A 201 -4.99 -11.17 3.11
N SER A 202 -5.73 -10.74 2.08
CA SER A 202 -6.76 -11.54 1.42
C SER A 202 -6.18 -12.76 0.68
N TYR A 203 -5.02 -12.64 0.05
CA TYR A 203 -4.33 -13.76 -0.62
C TYR A 203 -3.82 -14.77 0.40
N ARG A 204 -3.35 -14.31 1.56
CA ARG A 204 -2.98 -15.20 2.65
C ARG A 204 -4.18 -16.05 3.09
N GLN A 205 -5.33 -15.43 3.33
CA GLN A 205 -6.53 -16.14 3.76
C GLN A 205 -7.01 -17.13 2.70
N LEU A 206 -6.98 -16.75 1.43
CA LEU A 206 -7.35 -17.60 0.31
C LEU A 206 -6.40 -18.80 0.19
N LEU A 207 -5.08 -18.59 0.25
CA LEU A 207 -4.08 -19.65 0.21
C LEU A 207 -4.17 -20.56 1.43
N ASP A 208 -4.43 -20.05 2.63
CA ASP A 208 -4.63 -20.87 3.83
C ASP A 208 -5.84 -21.79 3.68
N GLY A 209 -6.94 -21.29 3.15
CA GLY A 209 -8.13 -22.08 2.83
C GLY A 209 -7.83 -23.19 1.82
N LEU A 210 -7.16 -22.85 0.74
CA LEU A 210 -6.76 -23.78 -0.32
C LEU A 210 -5.86 -24.90 0.21
N PHE A 211 -4.84 -24.56 0.99
CA PHE A 211 -3.96 -25.57 1.57
C PHE A 211 -4.66 -26.45 2.62
N ALA A 212 -5.62 -25.89 3.36
CA ALA A 212 -6.44 -26.65 4.30
C ALA A 212 -7.35 -27.66 3.58
N GLU A 213 -8.00 -27.26 2.47
CA GLU A 213 -8.80 -28.16 1.62
C GLU A 213 -7.99 -29.36 1.13
N HIS A 214 -6.74 -29.12 0.74
CA HIS A 214 -5.83 -30.17 0.27
C HIS A 214 -5.10 -30.90 1.41
N GLN A 215 -5.43 -30.64 2.67
CA GLN A 215 -4.80 -31.23 3.86
C GLN A 215 -3.26 -31.03 3.92
N VAL A 216 -2.78 -29.93 3.38
CA VAL A 216 -1.34 -29.59 3.33
C VAL A 216 -0.95 -28.77 4.56
N LYS A 217 0.05 -29.25 5.28
CA LYS A 217 0.65 -28.54 6.42
C LYS A 217 1.99 -27.96 5.99
N ARG A 218 2.07 -26.65 5.81
CA ARG A 218 3.30 -25.90 5.54
C ARG A 218 3.98 -25.55 6.87
N ARG A 219 5.29 -25.46 6.87
CA ARG A 219 6.05 -24.95 8.00
C ARG A 219 6.20 -23.43 7.87
N MET A 220 5.34 -22.70 8.56
CA MET A 220 5.37 -21.22 8.55
C MET A 220 6.63 -20.73 9.26
N VAL A 221 7.62 -20.24 8.51
CA VAL A 221 8.91 -19.78 9.07
C VAL A 221 8.97 -18.27 9.19
N MET A 222 8.17 -17.55 8.41
CA MET A 222 8.15 -16.09 8.40
C MET A 222 6.84 -15.53 7.85
N GLU A 223 6.49 -14.32 8.30
CA GLU A 223 5.37 -13.54 7.84
C GLU A 223 5.81 -12.09 7.56
N THR A 224 5.32 -11.49 6.48
CA THR A 224 5.60 -10.10 6.08
C THR A 224 4.40 -9.52 5.31
N HIS A 225 4.32 -8.18 5.21
CA HIS A 225 3.29 -7.50 4.43
C HIS A 225 3.69 -7.25 2.96
N SER A 226 4.85 -7.71 2.52
CA SER A 226 5.41 -7.36 1.21
C SER A 226 5.81 -8.58 0.39
N ALA A 227 5.22 -8.77 -0.78
CA ALA A 227 5.61 -9.79 -1.75
C ALA A 227 7.09 -9.65 -2.18
N ALA A 228 7.60 -8.42 -2.30
CA ALA A 228 9.01 -8.16 -2.59
C ALA A 228 9.93 -8.67 -1.48
N SER A 229 9.53 -8.50 -0.21
CA SER A 229 10.25 -9.07 0.93
C SER A 229 10.22 -10.60 0.91
N ILE A 230 9.09 -11.21 0.56
CA ILE A 230 9.00 -12.67 0.37
C ILE A 230 10.00 -13.12 -0.69
N CYS A 231 9.99 -12.52 -1.88
CA CYS A 231 10.91 -12.90 -2.97
C CYS A 231 12.38 -12.72 -2.58
N ALA A 232 12.73 -11.66 -1.85
CA ALA A 232 14.08 -11.45 -1.34
C ALA A 232 14.53 -12.55 -0.37
N MET A 233 13.63 -13.02 0.50
CA MET A 233 13.90 -14.11 1.45
C MET A 233 13.93 -15.48 0.77
N VAL A 234 13.07 -15.71 -0.22
CA VAL A 234 13.14 -16.89 -1.10
C VAL A 234 14.50 -16.95 -1.78
N ARG A 235 14.98 -15.84 -2.34
CA ARG A 235 16.33 -15.75 -2.92
C ARG A 235 17.43 -16.09 -1.91
N ALA A 236 17.27 -15.71 -0.66
CA ALA A 236 18.18 -16.03 0.42
C ALA A 236 18.08 -17.50 0.93
N GLY A 237 17.16 -18.30 0.38
CA GLY A 237 17.00 -19.72 0.74
C GLY A 237 16.23 -19.96 2.04
N VAL A 238 15.47 -18.98 2.55
CA VAL A 238 14.71 -19.11 3.81
C VAL A 238 13.53 -20.06 3.66
N GLY A 239 12.91 -20.11 2.47
CA GLY A 239 11.76 -20.96 2.18
C GLY A 239 11.21 -20.71 0.78
N ILE A 240 9.99 -21.21 0.55
CA ILE A 240 9.24 -21.05 -0.70
C ILE A 240 7.94 -20.29 -0.43
N SER A 241 7.29 -19.79 -1.50
CA SER A 241 6.01 -19.08 -1.37
C SER A 241 5.17 -19.15 -2.62
N VAL A 242 3.96 -18.58 -2.53
CA VAL A 242 3.08 -18.25 -3.66
C VAL A 242 2.82 -16.75 -3.57
N VAL A 243 3.09 -16.02 -4.65
CA VAL A 243 3.01 -14.56 -4.70
C VAL A 243 2.57 -14.07 -6.09
N ASN A 244 2.18 -12.80 -6.18
CA ASN A 244 1.79 -12.20 -7.45
C ASN A 244 2.92 -12.25 -8.50
N PRO A 245 2.58 -12.50 -9.76
CA PRO A 245 3.54 -12.69 -10.83
C PRO A 245 4.35 -11.44 -11.17
N LEU A 246 3.80 -10.24 -10.96
CA LEU A 246 4.47 -8.98 -11.27
C LEU A 246 5.73 -8.83 -10.40
N THR A 247 5.58 -8.97 -9.09
CA THR A 247 6.73 -8.95 -8.16
C THR A 247 7.69 -10.12 -8.41
N ALA A 248 7.15 -11.33 -8.62
CA ALA A 248 7.97 -12.51 -8.83
C ALA A 248 8.91 -12.36 -10.04
N MET A 249 8.44 -11.76 -11.14
CA MET A 249 9.23 -11.54 -12.36
C MET A 249 10.46 -10.68 -12.12
N ASP A 250 10.41 -9.68 -11.28
CA ASP A 250 11.55 -8.81 -10.96
C ASP A 250 12.70 -9.59 -10.29
N TYR A 251 12.39 -10.73 -9.68
CA TYR A 251 13.35 -11.60 -9.00
C TYR A 251 13.78 -12.81 -9.84
N ALA A 252 13.13 -13.08 -10.98
CA ALA A 252 13.41 -14.28 -11.80
C ALA A 252 14.86 -14.37 -12.28
N SER A 253 15.49 -13.22 -12.58
CA SER A 253 16.89 -13.14 -13.03
C SER A 253 17.92 -13.17 -11.88
N SER A 254 17.47 -13.15 -10.63
CA SER A 254 18.32 -12.97 -9.45
C SER A 254 18.44 -14.22 -8.55
N GLY A 255 18.15 -15.42 -9.10
CA GLY A 255 18.28 -16.68 -8.37
C GLY A 255 16.96 -17.19 -7.77
N VAL A 256 15.84 -16.55 -8.08
CA VAL A 256 14.49 -17.04 -7.81
C VAL A 256 13.95 -17.72 -9.05
N VAL A 257 13.36 -18.89 -8.87
CA VAL A 257 12.69 -19.66 -9.94
C VAL A 257 11.18 -19.53 -9.76
N LEU A 258 10.50 -19.17 -10.83
CA LEU A 258 9.06 -19.08 -10.88
C LEU A 258 8.47 -20.38 -11.43
N ARG A 259 7.43 -20.88 -10.79
CA ARG A 259 6.69 -22.06 -11.25
C ARG A 259 5.19 -21.80 -11.21
N ARG A 260 4.47 -22.42 -12.12
CA ARG A 260 3.01 -22.39 -12.11
C ARG A 260 2.50 -23.09 -10.85
N PHE A 261 1.43 -22.56 -10.30
CA PHE A 261 0.65 -23.26 -9.30
C PHE A 261 -0.48 -24.02 -10.02
N SER A 262 -0.74 -25.26 -9.62
CA SER A 262 -1.75 -26.11 -10.28
C SER A 262 -3.20 -25.67 -10.00
N VAL A 263 -3.38 -24.80 -9.02
CA VAL A 263 -4.66 -24.21 -8.63
C VAL A 263 -4.64 -22.74 -9.01
N SER A 264 -5.70 -22.28 -9.68
CA SER A 264 -5.85 -20.86 -10.03
C SER A 264 -6.10 -20.03 -8.76
N VAL A 265 -5.29 -19.00 -8.61
CA VAL A 265 -5.40 -17.98 -7.57
C VAL A 265 -5.33 -16.63 -8.27
N PRO A 266 -6.48 -16.07 -8.68
CA PRO A 266 -6.51 -14.88 -9.53
C PRO A 266 -5.92 -13.65 -8.86
N PHE A 267 -4.99 -13.01 -9.55
CA PHE A 267 -4.39 -11.71 -9.24
C PHE A 267 -4.83 -10.70 -10.30
N THR A 268 -5.65 -9.74 -9.91
CA THR A 268 -6.26 -8.78 -10.85
C THR A 268 -5.71 -7.39 -10.60
N VAL A 269 -5.29 -6.72 -11.68
CA VAL A 269 -4.88 -5.31 -11.65
C VAL A 269 -6.00 -4.46 -12.23
N SER A 270 -6.54 -3.56 -11.43
CA SER A 270 -7.61 -2.64 -11.81
C SER A 270 -7.13 -1.19 -11.75
N LEU A 271 -7.45 -0.44 -12.82
CA LEU A 271 -7.37 1.02 -12.85
C LEU A 271 -8.67 1.59 -12.32
N ILE A 272 -8.59 2.47 -11.34
CA ILE A 272 -9.71 3.20 -10.77
C ILE A 272 -9.57 4.67 -11.14
N ARG A 273 -10.63 5.21 -11.76
CA ARG A 273 -10.72 6.62 -12.14
C ARG A 273 -11.83 7.31 -11.35
N PRO A 274 -11.53 8.33 -10.55
CA PRO A 274 -12.53 9.19 -9.91
C PRO A 274 -13.35 9.96 -10.94
N LEU A 275 -14.70 9.99 -10.77
CA LEU A 275 -15.64 10.54 -11.78
C LEU A 275 -15.86 12.05 -11.65
N HIS A 276 -15.61 12.64 -10.47
CA HIS A 276 -15.94 14.04 -10.19
C HIS A 276 -14.72 14.97 -10.20
N ARG A 277 -13.59 14.50 -10.70
CA ARG A 277 -12.41 15.35 -10.93
C ARG A 277 -12.51 16.07 -12.28
N PRO A 278 -11.90 17.26 -12.43
CA PRO A 278 -11.84 17.95 -13.72
C PRO A 278 -11.22 17.05 -14.81
N ALA A 279 -11.75 17.16 -16.03
CA ALA A 279 -11.19 16.46 -17.17
C ALA A 279 -9.73 16.90 -17.41
N SER A 280 -8.84 15.94 -17.67
CA SER A 280 -7.41 16.17 -17.88
C SER A 280 -6.91 15.29 -19.02
N ALA A 281 -6.42 15.93 -20.11
CA ALA A 281 -5.80 15.21 -21.22
C ALA A 281 -4.56 14.39 -20.77
N LEU A 282 -3.88 14.84 -19.71
CA LEU A 282 -2.75 14.10 -19.13
C LEU A 282 -3.22 12.80 -18.47
N VAL A 283 -4.32 12.85 -17.72
CA VAL A 283 -4.93 11.63 -17.08
C VAL A 283 -5.38 10.65 -18.15
N ASP A 284 -5.99 11.14 -19.24
CA ASP A 284 -6.42 10.29 -20.35
C ASP A 284 -5.21 9.63 -21.04
N ALA A 285 -4.19 10.42 -21.39
CA ALA A 285 -2.96 9.92 -22.03
C ALA A 285 -2.22 8.90 -21.15
N PHE A 286 -2.18 9.13 -19.82
CA PHE A 286 -1.56 8.19 -18.89
C PHE A 286 -2.39 6.90 -18.75
N SER A 287 -3.71 7.00 -18.72
CA SER A 287 -4.62 5.84 -18.67
C SER A 287 -4.47 4.97 -19.92
N GLU A 288 -4.41 5.56 -21.11
CA GLU A 288 -4.14 4.83 -22.35
C GLU A 288 -2.78 4.14 -22.35
N HIS A 289 -1.76 4.83 -21.81
CA HIS A 289 -0.42 4.27 -21.69
C HIS A 289 -0.38 3.08 -20.72
N LEU A 290 -1.08 3.16 -19.57
CA LEU A 290 -1.28 2.05 -18.63
C LEU A 290 -1.93 0.85 -19.29
N ILE A 291 -3.03 1.05 -20.02
CA ILE A 291 -3.76 -0.01 -20.72
C ILE A 291 -2.86 -0.69 -21.76
N ALA A 292 -2.12 0.09 -22.55
CA ALA A 292 -1.19 -0.44 -23.55
C ALA A 292 -0.08 -1.26 -22.90
N HIS A 293 0.48 -0.79 -21.78
CA HIS A 293 1.51 -1.51 -21.04
C HIS A 293 0.99 -2.82 -20.44
N ALA A 294 -0.20 -2.79 -19.81
CA ALA A 294 -0.83 -3.99 -19.26
C ALA A 294 -1.00 -5.09 -20.30
N ARG A 295 -1.43 -4.73 -21.53
CA ARG A 295 -1.51 -5.67 -22.65
C ARG A 295 -0.15 -6.27 -23.01
N GLN A 296 0.93 -5.46 -22.98
CA GLN A 296 2.28 -5.98 -23.25
C GLN A 296 2.75 -6.93 -22.14
N VAL A 297 2.46 -6.64 -20.90
CA VAL A 297 2.77 -7.53 -19.76
C VAL A 297 2.03 -8.86 -19.92
N ALA A 298 0.74 -8.82 -20.25
CA ALA A 298 -0.06 -10.03 -20.49
C ALA A 298 0.50 -10.89 -21.65
N LEU A 299 1.08 -10.28 -22.67
CA LEU A 299 1.72 -11.00 -23.80
C LEU A 299 3.08 -11.63 -23.45
N ARG A 300 3.78 -11.12 -22.45
CA ARG A 300 5.09 -11.64 -22.00
C ARG A 300 4.99 -12.81 -21.02
N LEU A 301 3.79 -13.09 -20.49
CA LEU A 301 3.54 -14.11 -19.47
C LEU A 301 2.86 -15.41 -19.95
N PRO A 302 2.75 -15.75 -21.27
CA PRO A 302 1.96 -16.91 -21.71
C PRO A 302 2.44 -18.25 -21.13
N ASP A 303 3.74 -18.38 -20.83
CA ASP A 303 4.30 -19.65 -20.30
C ASP A 303 3.96 -19.88 -18.81
N LEU A 304 3.56 -18.83 -18.09
CA LEU A 304 3.11 -18.92 -16.70
C LEU A 304 1.58 -19.03 -16.57
N GLN A 305 0.82 -18.85 -17.66
CA GLN A 305 -0.63 -18.71 -17.64
C GLN A 305 -1.43 -19.77 -18.43
N LYS A 306 -0.79 -20.64 -19.21
CA LYS A 306 -1.54 -21.66 -19.95
C LYS A 306 -2.22 -22.63 -18.98
N PRO A 307 -3.57 -22.77 -19.04
CA PRO A 307 -4.24 -23.85 -18.31
C PRO A 307 -3.64 -25.20 -18.69
N LEU A 308 -3.61 -26.10 -17.73
CA LEU A 308 -3.19 -27.50 -17.93
C LEU A 308 -4.13 -28.20 -18.91
#